data_3b57a7191c92588d49ef5817534b1804
#
_entry.id   3b57a7191c92588d49ef5817534b1804
#
_cell.length_a   1.000
_cell.length_b   1.000
_cell.length_c   1.000
_cell.angle_alpha   90.00
_cell.angle_beta   90.00
_cell.angle_gamma   90.00
#
_symmetry.space_group_name_H-M   'P 1'
#
loop_
_entity.id
_entity.type
_entity.pdbx_description
1 polymer ?
#
loop_
_entity_poly.entity_id
_entity_poly.type
_entity_poly.pdbx_seq_one_letter_code
_entity_poly.pdbx_strand_id
1 'polypeptide(L)'
;MLPPPVPYPKKRRWPLIVAVVLAVAVLAGIVGAVAWFRDDDATPSSGTLTEASARAAIQEYLDALANGDDETVARHTLCGLFDAVKEKRSDLALAGLSSDAFRKQYSSAEVTSIDKIVLGSPHQAQVLFTMEVAPAAGSRRARPVNDEQQAVAQLIAQGDEVLVCSYLPRTGGQY
;
A
#
# COMPACT_ATOMS: atom_id res chain seq x y z
N MET A 1 -30.24 -7.89 -73.21
CA MET A 1 -28.83 -7.48 -73.04
C MET A 1 -28.69 -6.92 -71.66
N LEU A 2 -27.98 -7.66 -70.74
CA LEU A 2 -27.71 -7.22 -69.40
C LEU A 2 -26.47 -6.30 -69.40
N PRO A 3 -26.48 -5.18 -68.64
CA PRO A 3 -25.31 -4.31 -68.54
C PRO A 3 -24.12 -4.99 -67.83
N PRO A 4 -22.88 -4.64 -68.21
CA PRO A 4 -21.69 -5.26 -67.62
C PRO A 4 -21.54 -4.93 -66.18
N PRO A 5 -20.96 -5.82 -65.35
CA PRO A 5 -20.76 -5.59 -63.91
C PRO A 5 -19.75 -4.48 -63.65
N VAL A 6 -20.13 -3.51 -62.78
CA VAL A 6 -19.30 -2.38 -62.41
C VAL A 6 -18.30 -2.86 -61.31
N PRO A 7 -17.01 -2.66 -61.51
CA PRO A 7 -16.03 -3.05 -60.47
C PRO A 7 -16.13 -2.13 -59.27
N TYR A 8 -16.46 -2.70 -58.08
CA TYR A 8 -16.43 -1.98 -56.81
C TYR A 8 -14.98 -1.69 -56.35
N PRO A 9 -14.67 -0.44 -56.00
CA PRO A 9 -13.34 -0.12 -55.50
C PRO A 9 -13.11 -0.81 -54.16
N LYS A 10 -12.08 -1.67 -54.04
CA LYS A 10 -11.62 -2.28 -52.80
C LYS A 10 -11.18 -1.17 -51.85
N LYS A 11 -11.94 -0.93 -50.78
CA LYS A 11 -11.54 0.00 -49.72
C LYS A 11 -10.19 -0.42 -49.16
N ARG A 12 -9.19 0.41 -49.37
CA ARG A 12 -7.83 0.24 -48.88
C ARG A 12 -7.83 0.33 -47.36
N ARG A 13 -7.69 -0.80 -46.66
CA ARG A 13 -7.73 -0.89 -45.17
C ARG A 13 -6.46 -0.36 -44.52
N TRP A 14 -5.54 0.16 -45.29
CA TRP A 14 -4.25 0.67 -44.83
C TRP A 14 -4.36 1.84 -43.82
N PRO A 15 -5.26 2.85 -44.01
CA PRO A 15 -5.41 3.91 -43.01
C PRO A 15 -5.94 3.41 -41.63
N LEU A 16 -6.74 2.33 -41.63
CA LEU A 16 -7.20 1.71 -40.38
C LEU A 16 -6.05 1.04 -39.60
N ILE A 17 -5.17 0.36 -40.33
CA ILE A 17 -3.98 -0.29 -39.68
C ILE A 17 -3.05 0.78 -39.10
N VAL A 18 -2.80 1.87 -39.82
CA VAL A 18 -1.97 2.99 -39.34
C VAL A 18 -2.60 3.65 -38.10
N ALA A 19 -3.91 3.84 -38.07
CA ALA A 19 -4.61 4.41 -36.90
C ALA A 19 -4.53 3.51 -35.67
N VAL A 20 -4.64 2.18 -35.84
CA VAL A 20 -4.52 1.22 -34.73
C VAL A 20 -3.07 1.19 -34.19
N VAL A 21 -2.06 1.19 -35.07
CA VAL A 21 -0.66 1.21 -34.66
C VAL A 21 -0.31 2.50 -33.88
N LEU A 22 -0.82 3.65 -34.39
CA LEU A 22 -0.64 4.93 -33.65
C LEU A 22 -1.34 4.92 -32.29
N ALA A 23 -2.55 4.38 -32.17
CA ALA A 23 -3.25 4.29 -30.90
C ALA A 23 -2.50 3.38 -29.89
N VAL A 24 -1.96 2.25 -30.35
CA VAL A 24 -1.15 1.36 -29.50
C VAL A 24 0.16 2.03 -29.08
N ALA A 25 0.83 2.76 -29.97
CA ALA A 25 2.05 3.50 -29.65
C ALA A 25 1.81 4.61 -28.61
N VAL A 26 0.69 5.33 -28.69
CA VAL A 26 0.29 6.35 -27.71
C VAL A 26 -0.02 5.71 -26.34
N LEU A 27 -0.74 4.60 -26.32
CA LEU A 27 -1.02 3.87 -25.08
C LEU A 27 0.26 3.31 -24.43
N ALA A 28 1.18 2.74 -25.22
CA ALA A 28 2.48 2.29 -24.73
C ALA A 28 3.34 3.46 -24.21
N GLY A 29 3.28 4.62 -24.85
CA GLY A 29 3.95 5.85 -24.40
C GLY A 29 3.42 6.37 -23.07
N ILE A 30 2.09 6.34 -22.86
CA ILE A 30 1.46 6.77 -21.59
C ILE A 30 1.83 5.81 -20.46
N VAL A 31 1.80 4.49 -20.69
CA VAL A 31 2.19 3.49 -19.69
C VAL A 31 3.69 3.62 -19.35
N GLY A 32 4.55 3.85 -20.34
CA GLY A 32 5.98 4.09 -20.15
C GLY A 32 6.25 5.39 -19.37
N ALA A 33 5.52 6.48 -19.68
CA ALA A 33 5.67 7.76 -18.97
C ALA A 33 5.22 7.65 -17.50
N VAL A 34 4.13 6.95 -17.21
CA VAL A 34 3.66 6.74 -15.82
C VAL A 34 4.66 5.88 -15.03
N ALA A 35 5.32 4.91 -15.66
CA ALA A 35 6.40 4.15 -15.02
C ALA A 35 7.63 5.02 -14.74
N TRP A 36 8.00 5.91 -15.67
CA TRP A 36 9.15 6.83 -15.50
C TRP A 36 8.90 7.94 -14.48
N PHE A 37 7.67 8.44 -14.33
CA PHE A 37 7.34 9.42 -13.28
C PHE A 37 7.18 8.79 -11.88
N ARG A 38 7.19 7.46 -11.77
CA ARG A 38 7.26 6.75 -10.49
C ARG A 38 8.68 6.46 -10.01
N ASP A 39 9.69 6.68 -10.83
CA ASP A 39 11.10 6.38 -10.53
C ASP A 39 11.90 7.55 -9.93
N ASP A 40 11.26 8.68 -9.57
CA ASP A 40 11.94 9.77 -8.87
C ASP A 40 11.84 9.69 -7.33
N ASP A 41 11.26 8.62 -6.77
CA ASP A 41 11.45 8.27 -5.36
C ASP A 41 12.45 7.12 -5.29
N ALA A 42 13.62 7.46 -4.78
CA ALA A 42 14.75 6.60 -4.48
C ALA A 42 14.34 5.15 -4.31
N THR A 43 14.92 4.24 -5.10
CA THR A 43 15.02 2.82 -4.72
C THR A 43 15.26 2.78 -3.22
N PRO A 44 14.36 2.22 -2.41
CA PRO A 44 14.61 2.10 -0.99
C PRO A 44 15.91 1.30 -0.87
N SER A 45 16.98 2.00 -0.49
CA SER A 45 18.20 1.29 -0.10
C SER A 45 17.79 0.48 1.10
N SER A 46 17.69 -0.84 0.87
CA SER A 46 17.34 -1.87 1.83
C SER A 46 17.87 -1.52 3.22
N GLY A 47 16.99 -1.47 4.21
CA GLY A 47 17.37 -1.25 5.60
C GLY A 47 17.63 0.19 6.05
N THR A 48 17.43 1.21 5.22
CA THR A 48 17.51 2.61 5.67
C THR A 48 16.12 3.17 5.99
N LEU A 49 16.03 3.85 7.13
CA LEU A 49 14.80 4.53 7.56
C LEU A 49 14.62 5.84 6.78
N THR A 50 13.94 5.74 5.65
CA THR A 50 13.53 6.86 4.80
C THR A 50 12.01 7.04 4.88
N GLU A 51 11.49 8.14 4.37
CA GLU A 51 10.05 8.34 4.28
C GLU A 51 9.37 7.25 3.43
N ALA A 52 9.98 6.88 2.31
CA ALA A 52 9.46 5.86 1.42
C ALA A 52 9.44 4.47 2.08
N SER A 53 10.55 4.06 2.75
CA SER A 53 10.60 2.76 3.44
C SER A 53 9.68 2.73 4.66
N ALA A 54 9.55 3.83 5.39
CA ALA A 54 8.62 3.95 6.50
C ALA A 54 7.15 3.82 6.04
N ARG A 55 6.79 4.52 4.96
CA ARG A 55 5.45 4.43 4.37
C ARG A 55 5.15 3.00 3.92
N ALA A 56 6.07 2.36 3.20
CA ALA A 56 5.89 0.99 2.72
C ALA A 56 5.69 0.00 3.86
N ALA A 57 6.53 0.04 4.90
CA ALA A 57 6.43 -0.84 6.05
C ALA A 57 5.14 -0.64 6.86
N ILE A 58 4.70 0.63 7.04
CA ILE A 58 3.45 0.93 7.73
C ILE A 58 2.25 0.44 6.91
N GLN A 59 2.26 0.64 5.58
CA GLN A 59 1.19 0.17 4.72
C GLN A 59 1.10 -1.36 4.73
N GLU A 60 2.22 -2.06 4.60
CA GLU A 60 2.29 -3.53 4.67
C GLU A 60 1.68 -4.06 5.98
N TYR A 61 2.03 -3.43 7.11
CA TYR A 61 1.48 -3.79 8.42
C TYR A 61 -0.04 -3.56 8.49
N LEU A 62 -0.55 -2.42 8.00
CA LEU A 62 -1.98 -2.12 7.98
C LEU A 62 -2.76 -3.06 7.07
N ASP A 63 -2.19 -3.41 5.91
CA ASP A 63 -2.77 -4.38 4.98
C ASP A 63 -2.81 -5.78 5.60
N ALA A 64 -1.76 -6.20 6.30
CA ALA A 64 -1.73 -7.46 7.03
C ALA A 64 -2.81 -7.52 8.11
N LEU A 65 -3.02 -6.44 8.88
CA LEU A 65 -4.11 -6.34 9.87
C LEU A 65 -5.48 -6.44 9.21
N ALA A 66 -5.70 -5.76 8.10
CA ALA A 66 -6.97 -5.76 7.37
C ALA A 66 -7.27 -7.13 6.76
N ASN A 67 -6.27 -7.82 6.24
CA ASN A 67 -6.39 -9.14 5.60
C ASN A 67 -6.37 -10.29 6.60
N GLY A 68 -5.93 -10.08 7.86
CA GLY A 68 -5.76 -11.13 8.86
C GLY A 68 -4.55 -12.02 8.55
N ASP A 69 -3.51 -11.44 7.99
CA ASP A 69 -2.22 -12.10 7.82
C ASP A 69 -1.43 -12.06 9.13
N ASP A 70 -1.76 -12.99 10.01
CA ASP A 70 -1.23 -13.05 11.37
C ASP A 70 0.29 -13.28 11.39
N GLU A 71 0.85 -13.91 10.35
CA GLU A 71 2.30 -14.14 10.26
C GLU A 71 3.04 -12.83 9.99
N THR A 72 2.58 -12.04 9.03
CA THR A 72 3.15 -10.72 8.73
C THR A 72 2.97 -9.78 9.91
N VAL A 73 1.80 -9.75 10.56
CA VAL A 73 1.57 -8.95 11.77
C VAL A 73 2.52 -9.35 12.90
N ALA A 74 2.72 -10.66 13.14
CA ALA A 74 3.64 -11.15 14.17
C ALA A 74 5.10 -10.79 13.85
N ARG A 75 5.52 -10.89 12.58
CA ARG A 75 6.87 -10.52 12.13
C ARG A 75 7.15 -9.04 12.44
N HIS A 76 6.22 -8.16 12.14
CA HIS A 76 6.32 -6.75 12.46
C HIS A 76 6.39 -6.53 13.99
N THR A 77 5.39 -6.97 14.74
CA THR A 77 5.24 -6.66 16.16
C THR A 77 6.34 -7.25 17.05
N LEU A 78 6.95 -8.35 16.65
CA LEU A 78 8.11 -8.95 17.32
C LEU A 78 9.45 -8.32 16.89
N CYS A 79 9.42 -7.26 16.08
CA CYS A 79 10.62 -6.51 15.69
C CYS A 79 11.73 -7.41 15.13
N GLY A 80 11.38 -8.34 14.24
CA GLY A 80 12.33 -9.26 13.61
C GLY A 80 12.74 -10.46 14.47
N LEU A 81 12.22 -10.62 15.67
CA LEU A 81 12.48 -11.81 16.50
C LEU A 81 11.61 -13.01 16.11
N PHE A 82 10.57 -12.81 15.32
CA PHE A 82 9.60 -13.85 14.95
C PHE A 82 10.25 -15.09 14.33
N ASP A 83 11.23 -14.91 13.46
CA ASP A 83 11.89 -16.02 12.78
C ASP A 83 12.88 -16.79 13.69
N ALA A 84 13.34 -16.16 14.78
CA ALA A 84 14.21 -16.78 15.77
C ALA A 84 13.43 -17.58 16.83
N VAL A 85 12.11 -17.39 16.95
CA VAL A 85 11.27 -18.07 17.93
C VAL A 85 10.87 -19.45 17.42
N LYS A 86 11.10 -20.50 18.22
CA LYS A 86 10.75 -21.89 17.89
C LYS A 86 9.25 -22.17 18.04
N GLU A 87 8.62 -21.58 19.06
CA GLU A 87 7.20 -21.78 19.38
C GLU A 87 6.43 -20.51 19.02
N LYS A 88 5.82 -20.50 17.82
CA LYS A 88 5.15 -19.30 17.26
C LYS A 88 3.65 -19.21 17.58
N ARG A 89 3.08 -20.23 18.23
CA ARG A 89 1.63 -20.34 18.40
C ARG A 89 1.03 -19.20 19.24
N SER A 90 1.68 -18.80 20.30
CA SER A 90 1.24 -17.68 21.15
C SER A 90 1.28 -16.35 20.41
N ASP A 91 2.34 -16.13 19.62
CA ASP A 91 2.57 -14.89 18.90
C ASP A 91 1.58 -14.73 17.76
N LEU A 92 1.32 -15.81 17.03
CA LEU A 92 0.27 -15.83 15.99
C LEU A 92 -1.13 -15.60 16.60
N ALA A 93 -1.41 -16.15 17.79
CA ALA A 93 -2.67 -15.90 18.46
C ALA A 93 -2.84 -14.44 18.87
N LEU A 94 -1.78 -13.77 19.33
CA LEU A 94 -1.80 -12.35 19.65
C LEU A 94 -1.93 -11.48 18.38
N ALA A 95 -1.24 -11.85 17.30
CA ALA A 95 -1.37 -11.19 16.01
C ALA A 95 -2.81 -11.29 15.49
N GLY A 96 -3.42 -12.49 15.57
CA GLY A 96 -4.82 -12.70 15.19
C GLY A 96 -5.80 -11.86 15.99
N LEU A 97 -5.57 -11.70 17.31
CA LEU A 97 -6.39 -10.80 18.14
C LEU A 97 -6.26 -9.33 17.70
N SER A 98 -5.05 -8.90 17.31
CA SER A 98 -4.81 -7.55 16.81
C SER A 98 -5.50 -7.32 15.47
N SER A 99 -5.39 -8.28 14.55
CA SER A 99 -6.08 -8.27 13.26
C SER A 99 -7.60 -8.24 13.44
N ASP A 100 -8.15 -9.04 14.34
CA ASP A 100 -9.59 -9.05 14.64
C ASP A 100 -10.07 -7.73 15.24
N ALA A 101 -9.29 -7.13 16.13
CA ALA A 101 -9.60 -5.84 16.74
C ALA A 101 -9.60 -4.72 15.67
N PHE A 102 -8.65 -4.77 14.74
CA PHE A 102 -8.57 -3.84 13.62
C PHE A 102 -9.79 -3.98 12.69
N ARG A 103 -10.08 -5.19 12.21
CA ARG A 103 -11.20 -5.48 11.30
C ARG A 103 -12.58 -5.19 11.88
N LYS A 104 -12.74 -5.19 13.21
CA LYS A 104 -13.98 -4.73 13.86
C LYS A 104 -14.20 -3.23 13.76
N GLN A 105 -13.15 -2.46 13.55
CA GLN A 105 -13.20 -1.00 13.47
C GLN A 105 -13.12 -0.51 12.04
N TYR A 106 -12.24 -1.12 11.23
CA TYR A 106 -11.90 -0.68 9.89
C TYR A 106 -11.95 -1.84 8.89
N SER A 107 -12.41 -1.56 7.69
CA SER A 107 -12.33 -2.49 6.55
C SER A 107 -11.03 -2.33 5.76
N SER A 108 -10.45 -1.13 5.77
CA SER A 108 -9.14 -0.83 5.16
C SER A 108 -8.54 0.42 5.80
N ALA A 109 -7.24 0.58 5.65
CA ALA A 109 -6.51 1.79 6.00
C ALA A 109 -5.42 2.04 4.95
N GLU A 110 -5.26 3.30 4.54
CA GLU A 110 -4.27 3.73 3.55
C GLU A 110 -3.45 4.87 4.11
N VAL A 111 -2.11 4.76 4.07
CA VAL A 111 -1.20 5.82 4.52
C VAL A 111 -1.20 6.94 3.49
N THR A 112 -1.75 8.08 3.85
CA THR A 112 -1.83 9.27 2.99
C THR A 112 -0.59 10.14 3.09
N SER A 113 -0.03 10.33 4.29
CA SER A 113 1.20 11.11 4.49
C SER A 113 2.05 10.59 5.64
N ILE A 114 3.35 10.83 5.53
CA ILE A 114 4.30 10.73 6.66
C ILE A 114 4.52 12.16 7.14
N ASP A 115 3.99 12.46 8.33
CA ASP A 115 3.98 13.83 8.85
C ASP A 115 5.32 14.20 9.52
N LYS A 116 5.93 13.22 10.21
CA LYS A 116 7.20 13.42 10.91
C LYS A 116 7.92 12.12 11.18
N ILE A 117 9.22 12.10 10.93
CA ILE A 117 10.11 11.01 11.33
C ILE A 117 11.09 11.54 12.38
N VAL A 118 11.19 10.86 13.52
CA VAL A 118 12.15 11.14 14.58
C VAL A 118 13.04 9.93 14.76
N LEU A 119 14.29 10.05 14.36
CA LEU A 119 15.29 8.99 14.52
C LEU A 119 15.72 8.91 15.99
N GLY A 120 15.55 7.77 16.62
CA GLY A 120 16.12 7.45 17.93
C GLY A 120 17.52 6.87 17.80
N SER A 121 17.82 6.20 16.71
CA SER A 121 19.13 5.67 16.34
C SER A 121 19.19 5.47 14.81
N PRO A 122 20.34 5.06 14.22
CA PRO A 122 20.40 4.73 12.79
C PRO A 122 19.42 3.64 12.37
N HIS A 123 18.98 2.81 13.29
CA HIS A 123 18.09 1.67 13.02
C HIS A 123 16.71 1.78 13.68
N GLN A 124 16.40 2.88 14.35
CA GLN A 124 15.12 3.06 15.04
C GLN A 124 14.55 4.44 14.77
N ALA A 125 13.27 4.50 14.47
CA ALA A 125 12.52 5.73 14.31
C ALA A 125 11.14 5.67 14.95
N GLN A 126 10.66 6.82 15.37
CA GLN A 126 9.23 7.07 15.60
C GLN A 126 8.69 7.87 14.42
N VAL A 127 7.58 7.42 13.87
CA VAL A 127 6.95 8.02 12.72
C VAL A 127 5.53 8.44 13.08
N LEU A 128 5.25 9.74 12.97
CA LEU A 128 3.90 10.27 12.95
C LEU A 128 3.43 10.24 11.52
N PHE A 129 2.28 9.67 11.27
CA PHE A 129 1.70 9.57 9.94
C PHE A 129 0.18 9.76 9.99
N THR A 130 -0.36 10.16 8.84
CA THR A 130 -1.79 10.27 8.60
C THR A 130 -2.23 9.14 7.68
N MET A 131 -3.37 8.55 7.99
CA MET A 131 -3.99 7.50 7.21
C MET A 131 -5.46 7.79 7.00
N GLU A 132 -5.98 7.39 5.86
CA GLU A 132 -7.40 7.33 5.56
C GLU A 132 -7.94 5.95 5.90
N VAL A 133 -8.97 5.88 6.73
CA VAL A 133 -9.57 4.62 7.16
C VAL A 133 -11.01 4.50 6.67
N ALA A 134 -11.35 3.33 6.16
CA ALA A 134 -12.73 2.97 5.86
C ALA A 134 -13.35 2.22 7.05
N PRO A 135 -14.49 2.67 7.60
CA PRO A 135 -15.12 2.00 8.74
C PRO A 135 -15.63 0.61 8.35
N ALA A 136 -15.53 -0.34 9.27
CA ALA A 136 -16.10 -1.67 9.07
C ALA A 136 -17.64 -1.61 9.03
N ALA A 137 -18.26 -2.47 8.21
CA ALA A 137 -19.71 -2.57 8.11
C ALA A 137 -20.33 -2.89 9.49
N GLY A 138 -21.27 -2.07 9.94
CA GLY A 138 -21.94 -2.25 11.23
C GLY A 138 -21.17 -1.67 12.43
N SER A 139 -20.03 -1.02 12.24
CA SER A 139 -19.36 -0.30 13.31
C SER A 139 -20.26 0.89 13.77
N ARG A 140 -20.33 1.14 15.09
CA ARG A 140 -21.10 2.28 15.65
C ARG A 140 -20.55 3.65 15.18
N ARG A 141 -19.37 3.68 14.58
CA ARG A 141 -18.75 4.85 13.97
C ARG A 141 -19.01 4.98 12.47
N ALA A 142 -19.98 4.22 11.93
CA ALA A 142 -20.36 4.30 10.53
C ALA A 142 -20.86 5.71 10.15
N ARG A 143 -19.97 6.66 10.08
CA ARG A 143 -20.12 7.82 9.20
C ARG A 143 -19.71 7.33 7.80
N PRO A 144 -20.48 7.65 6.76
CA PRO A 144 -20.21 7.21 5.39
C PRO A 144 -19.08 8.00 4.73
N VAL A 145 -18.11 8.46 5.49
CA VAL A 145 -16.96 9.27 5.01
C VAL A 145 -15.71 8.58 5.52
N ASN A 146 -14.77 8.35 4.62
CA ASN A 146 -13.42 7.97 4.98
C ASN A 146 -12.90 8.97 6.02
N ASP A 147 -12.47 8.45 7.15
CA ASP A 147 -12.05 9.28 8.27
C ASP A 147 -10.53 9.35 8.25
N GLU A 148 -10.01 10.57 8.19
CA GLU A 148 -8.57 10.81 8.27
C GLU A 148 -8.12 10.71 9.73
N GLN A 149 -7.16 9.83 10.00
CA GLN A 149 -6.65 9.57 11.35
C GLN A 149 -5.14 9.67 11.39
N GLN A 150 -4.64 10.26 12.47
CA GLN A 150 -3.21 10.23 12.76
C GLN A 150 -2.85 9.07 13.68
N ALA A 151 -1.66 8.51 13.45
CA ALA A 151 -1.11 7.46 14.29
C ALA A 151 0.41 7.63 14.44
N VAL A 152 0.94 6.97 15.45
CA VAL A 152 2.39 6.90 15.70
C VAL A 152 2.82 5.45 15.56
N ALA A 153 3.82 5.19 14.74
CA ALA A 153 4.49 3.89 14.64
C ALA A 153 5.92 3.98 15.15
N GLN A 154 6.37 2.92 15.81
CA GLN A 154 7.80 2.71 16.08
C GLN A 154 8.33 1.74 15.03
N LEU A 155 9.37 2.15 14.33
CA LEU A 155 10.01 1.38 13.28
C LEU A 155 11.40 0.95 13.69
N ILE A 156 11.78 -0.24 13.24
CA ILE A 156 13.16 -0.74 13.29
C ILE A 156 13.60 -1.18 11.90
N ALA A 157 14.82 -0.79 11.52
CA ALA A 157 15.49 -1.32 10.35
C ALA A 157 16.35 -2.52 10.75
N GLN A 158 16.10 -3.68 10.16
CA GLN A 158 16.82 -4.92 10.43
C GLN A 158 17.19 -5.60 9.11
N GLY A 159 18.50 -5.64 8.80
CA GLY A 159 18.97 -6.12 7.51
C GLY A 159 18.38 -5.27 6.38
N ASP A 160 17.62 -5.89 5.51
CA ASP A 160 17.00 -5.25 4.34
C ASP A 160 15.54 -4.86 4.58
N GLU A 161 15.01 -5.08 5.79
CA GLU A 161 13.60 -4.85 6.11
C GLU A 161 13.42 -3.69 7.10
N VAL A 162 12.30 -3.00 6.97
CA VAL A 162 11.81 -2.05 7.99
C VAL A 162 10.54 -2.62 8.60
N LEU A 163 10.54 -2.78 9.91
CA LEU A 163 9.45 -3.43 10.64
C LEU A 163 8.73 -2.44 11.57
N VAL A 164 7.43 -2.60 11.70
CA VAL A 164 6.58 -1.85 12.63
C VAL A 164 6.52 -2.58 13.97
N CYS A 165 7.26 -2.12 14.95
CA CYS A 165 7.30 -2.72 16.29
C CYS A 165 6.09 -2.37 17.16
N SER A 166 5.54 -1.19 16.96
CA SER A 166 4.33 -0.74 17.65
C SER A 166 3.56 0.24 16.79
N TYR A 167 2.25 0.24 16.96
CA TYR A 167 1.31 1.11 16.29
C TYR A 167 0.30 1.63 17.30
N LEU A 168 0.16 2.94 17.38
CA LEU A 168 -0.74 3.63 18.31
C LEU A 168 -1.56 4.67 17.53
N PRO A 169 -2.86 4.39 17.28
CA PRO A 169 -3.74 5.42 16.74
C PRO A 169 -3.88 6.57 17.73
N ARG A 170 -3.75 7.80 17.24
CA ARG A 170 -4.08 8.97 18.05
C ARG A 170 -5.60 9.10 18.07
N THR A 171 -6.20 8.67 19.15
CA THR A 171 -7.59 9.04 19.42
C THR A 171 -7.61 10.56 19.59
N GLY A 172 -8.23 11.26 18.62
CA GLY A 172 -8.42 12.69 18.71
C GLY A 172 -9.15 13.04 20.02
N GLY A 173 -8.38 13.44 21.02
CA GLY A 173 -8.93 14.01 22.22
C GLY A 173 -9.65 15.30 21.82
N GLN A 174 -10.96 15.33 21.93
CA GLN A 174 -11.67 16.58 22.00
C GLN A 174 -11.19 17.27 23.28
N TYR A 175 -10.39 18.32 23.11
CA TYR A 175 -10.16 19.31 24.13
C TYR A 175 -11.25 20.37 24.06
#